data_6f02512e88a756bd88a3b78cb78fb932
#
_entry.id   6f02512e88a756bd88a3b78cb78fb932
#
_cell.length_a   1.000
_cell.length_b   1.000
_cell.length_c   1.000
_cell.angle_alpha   90.00
_cell.angle_beta   90.00
_cell.angle_gamma   90.00
#
_symmetry.space_group_name_H-M   'P 1'
#
loop_
_entity.id
_entity.type
_entity.pdbx_description
1 polymer ?
#
loop_
_entity_poly.entity_id
_entity_poly.type
_entity_poly.pdbx_seq_one_letter_code
_entity_poly.pdbx_strand_id
1 'polypeptide(L)'
;MTAHKHAALMLQYAQDAAETDKPWERWEVGIKGEWYPLSANPAWELTQGYRRKPQVIRVGRHEFPKPITRELNGGTDYFYVRVGDTCFEVSSDNWIGSAYDLMRLESRRVHPTRGAAQAHANVLNAICRGDID
;
A
#
# COMPACT_ATOMS: atom_id res chain seq x y z
N MET A 1 -21.55 2.19 -25.33
CA MET A 1 -21.61 1.45 -24.03
C MET A 1 -20.68 2.11 -23.03
N THR A 2 -21.16 2.36 -21.84
CA THR A 2 -20.36 2.99 -20.79
C THR A 2 -19.82 1.94 -19.83
N ALA A 3 -18.54 2.00 -19.52
CA ALA A 3 -17.92 1.10 -18.54
C ALA A 3 -18.54 1.29 -17.15
N HIS A 4 -18.61 0.23 -16.37
CA HIS A 4 -19.09 0.29 -15.00
C HIS A 4 -18.15 1.19 -14.16
N LYS A 5 -18.74 2.07 -13.35
CA LYS A 5 -17.99 3.02 -12.50
C LYS A 5 -16.89 2.34 -11.67
N HIS A 6 -17.17 1.13 -11.15
CA HIS A 6 -16.25 0.40 -10.29
C HIS A 6 -15.46 -0.70 -11.00
N ALA A 7 -15.43 -0.72 -12.32
CA ALA A 7 -14.81 -1.81 -13.09
C ALA A 7 -13.36 -2.11 -12.66
N ALA A 8 -12.54 -1.08 -12.47
CA ALA A 8 -11.15 -1.26 -12.05
C ALA A 8 -11.05 -1.87 -10.64
N LEU A 9 -11.94 -1.48 -9.72
CA LEU A 9 -11.98 -2.01 -8.36
C LEU A 9 -12.50 -3.44 -8.35
N MET A 10 -13.47 -3.77 -9.21
CA MET A 10 -13.98 -5.13 -9.38
C MET A 10 -12.86 -6.08 -9.79
N LEU A 11 -11.96 -5.64 -10.66
CA LEU A 11 -10.80 -6.44 -11.07
C LEU A 11 -9.84 -6.69 -9.90
N GLN A 12 -9.56 -5.67 -9.10
CA GLN A 12 -8.74 -5.82 -7.90
C GLN A 12 -9.39 -6.78 -6.91
N TYR A 13 -10.70 -6.67 -6.72
CA TYR A 13 -11.45 -7.56 -5.85
C TYR A 13 -11.37 -9.02 -6.31
N ALA A 14 -11.47 -9.24 -7.62
CA ALA A 14 -11.35 -10.58 -8.20
C ALA A 14 -9.97 -11.18 -7.92
N GLN A 15 -8.91 -10.36 -7.93
CA GLN A 15 -7.56 -10.81 -7.59
C GLN A 15 -7.48 -11.22 -6.11
N ASP A 16 -8.11 -10.46 -5.22
CA ASP A 16 -8.20 -10.84 -3.80
C ASP A 16 -8.99 -12.12 -3.62
N ALA A 17 -10.08 -12.29 -4.36
CA ALA A 17 -10.92 -13.51 -4.32
C ALA A 17 -10.15 -14.76 -4.77
N ALA A 18 -9.13 -14.61 -5.59
CA ALA A 18 -8.27 -15.71 -5.98
C ALA A 18 -7.31 -16.15 -4.87
N GLU A 19 -7.11 -15.29 -3.86
CA GLU A 19 -6.16 -15.52 -2.76
C GLU A 19 -6.82 -15.93 -1.44
N THR A 20 -8.10 -15.60 -1.24
CA THR A 20 -8.80 -15.85 0.02
C THR A 20 -10.27 -16.16 -0.21
N ASP A 21 -10.85 -16.96 0.67
CA ASP A 21 -12.29 -17.27 0.67
C ASP A 21 -13.13 -16.10 1.14
N LYS A 22 -12.51 -15.13 1.82
CA LYS A 22 -13.20 -13.97 2.40
C LYS A 22 -12.58 -12.67 1.90
N PRO A 23 -12.61 -12.40 0.59
CA PRO A 23 -11.95 -11.21 0.02
C PRO A 23 -12.53 -9.91 0.54
N TRP A 24 -13.80 -9.87 0.96
CA TRP A 24 -14.44 -8.68 1.51
C TRP A 24 -13.79 -8.18 2.80
N GLU A 25 -13.10 -9.03 3.54
CA GLU A 25 -12.40 -8.62 4.75
C GLU A 25 -11.26 -7.65 4.48
N ARG A 26 -10.78 -7.59 3.24
CA ARG A 26 -9.72 -6.68 2.79
C ARG A 26 -10.27 -5.34 2.28
N TRP A 27 -11.59 -5.13 2.31
CA TRP A 27 -12.23 -4.00 1.65
C TRP A 27 -13.17 -3.23 2.57
N GLU A 28 -13.43 -1.97 2.17
CA GLU A 28 -14.36 -1.08 2.86
C GLU A 28 -15.33 -0.45 1.86
N VAL A 29 -16.54 -0.14 2.33
CA VAL A 29 -17.54 0.59 1.56
C VAL A 29 -17.66 2.02 2.09
N GLY A 30 -17.73 2.99 1.17
CA GLY A 30 -17.92 4.41 1.50
C GLY A 30 -19.37 4.82 1.36
N ILE A 31 -19.97 5.29 2.46
CA ILE A 31 -21.35 5.74 2.52
C ILE A 31 -21.35 7.10 3.22
N LYS A 32 -21.86 8.13 2.52
CA LYS A 32 -21.98 9.49 3.08
C LYS A 32 -20.69 10.03 3.67
N GLY A 33 -19.57 9.78 3.00
CA GLY A 33 -18.26 10.29 3.40
C GLY A 33 -17.54 9.48 4.48
N GLU A 34 -18.14 8.39 4.93
CA GLU A 34 -17.52 7.51 5.94
C GLU A 34 -17.23 6.13 5.36
N TRP A 35 -16.23 5.45 5.90
CA TRP A 35 -15.81 4.14 5.45
C TRP A 35 -16.15 3.07 6.49
N TYR A 36 -16.75 1.98 6.01
CA TYR A 36 -17.18 0.86 6.85
C TYR A 36 -16.61 -0.44 6.32
N PRO A 37 -16.21 -1.38 7.20
CA PRO A 37 -15.75 -2.69 6.75
C PRO A 37 -16.88 -3.45 6.06
N LEU A 38 -16.56 -4.19 5.01
CA LEU A 38 -17.52 -5.07 4.35
C LEU A 38 -17.69 -6.35 5.16
N SER A 39 -18.92 -6.85 5.21
CA SER A 39 -19.26 -8.11 5.87
C SER A 39 -19.60 -9.22 4.88
N ALA A 40 -19.64 -8.90 3.59
CA ALA A 40 -19.95 -9.83 2.51
C ALA A 40 -19.42 -9.26 1.20
N ASN A 41 -19.54 -10.02 0.12
CA ASN A 41 -19.14 -9.52 -1.20
C ASN A 41 -19.85 -8.20 -1.51
N PRO A 42 -19.14 -7.21 -2.07
CA PRO A 42 -19.75 -5.91 -2.38
C PRO A 42 -20.81 -6.04 -3.48
N ALA A 43 -21.86 -5.25 -3.35
CA ALA A 43 -22.91 -5.18 -4.37
C ALA A 43 -22.54 -4.24 -5.53
N TRP A 44 -21.44 -3.51 -5.41
CA TRP A 44 -20.94 -2.56 -6.41
C TRP A 44 -21.98 -1.50 -6.77
N GLU A 45 -22.64 -0.98 -5.75
CA GLU A 45 -23.64 0.08 -5.92
C GLU A 45 -23.02 1.33 -6.52
N LEU A 46 -23.70 1.93 -7.50
CA LEU A 46 -23.19 3.12 -8.21
C LEU A 46 -23.12 4.35 -7.31
N THR A 47 -23.92 4.37 -6.23
CA THR A 47 -23.99 5.50 -5.30
C THR A 47 -23.03 5.38 -4.11
N GLN A 48 -22.32 4.27 -4.00
CA GLN A 48 -21.37 4.01 -2.92
C GLN A 48 -19.95 3.99 -3.44
N GLY A 49 -18.98 4.25 -2.56
CA GLY A 49 -17.57 4.09 -2.85
C GLY A 49 -17.06 2.75 -2.32
N TYR A 50 -15.97 2.27 -2.87
CA TYR A 50 -15.32 1.04 -2.42
C TYR A 50 -13.82 1.24 -2.45
N ARG A 51 -13.11 0.66 -1.46
CA ARG A 51 -11.65 0.68 -1.44
C ARG A 51 -11.10 -0.52 -0.68
N ARG A 52 -9.87 -0.91 -1.00
CA ARG A 52 -9.14 -1.84 -0.14
C ARG A 52 -8.79 -1.12 1.16
N LYS A 53 -8.89 -1.85 2.28
CA LYS A 53 -8.42 -1.32 3.56
C LYS A 53 -6.95 -0.96 3.45
N PRO A 54 -6.53 0.18 3.99
CA PRO A 54 -5.11 0.48 4.08
C PRO A 54 -4.42 -0.65 4.84
N GLN A 55 -3.39 -1.24 4.23
CA GLN A 55 -2.61 -2.29 4.88
C GLN A 55 -1.41 -1.65 5.55
N VAL A 56 -1.20 -1.98 6.82
CA VAL A 56 -0.11 -1.41 7.60
C VAL A 56 0.69 -2.53 8.29
N ILE A 57 1.96 -2.23 8.56
CA ILE A 57 2.82 -3.05 9.41
C ILE A 57 2.95 -2.31 10.73
N ARG A 58 2.77 -3.03 11.83
CA ARG A 58 2.89 -2.46 13.18
C ARG A 58 4.11 -3.00 13.89
N VAL A 59 4.84 -2.09 14.54
CA VAL A 59 5.97 -2.40 15.39
C VAL A 59 5.80 -1.59 16.68
N GLY A 60 5.37 -2.25 17.75
CA GLY A 60 4.98 -1.56 18.98
C GLY A 60 3.82 -0.59 18.72
N ARG A 61 3.99 0.67 19.13
CA ARG A 61 2.99 1.72 18.87
C ARG A 61 3.13 2.37 17.49
N HIS A 62 4.17 2.00 16.75
CA HIS A 62 4.43 2.60 15.44
C HIS A 62 3.78 1.78 14.33
N GLU A 63 3.41 2.46 13.25
CA GLU A 63 2.92 1.77 12.07
C GLU A 63 3.35 2.49 10.80
N PHE A 64 3.43 1.75 9.71
CA PHE A 64 3.70 2.30 8.39
C PHE A 64 2.97 1.47 7.33
N PRO A 65 2.61 2.10 6.18
CA PRO A 65 1.95 1.37 5.10
C PRO A 65 2.83 0.23 4.57
N LYS A 66 2.22 -0.90 4.21
CA LYS A 66 2.95 -2.01 3.59
C LYS A 66 3.67 -1.54 2.34
N PRO A 67 4.94 -1.89 2.17
CA PRO A 67 5.65 -1.59 0.92
C PRO A 67 5.01 -2.28 -0.29
N ILE A 68 5.26 -1.72 -1.46
CA ILE A 68 4.84 -2.31 -2.74
C ILE A 68 5.54 -3.65 -2.91
N THR A 69 4.81 -4.64 -3.42
CA THR A 69 5.33 -6.00 -3.66
C THR A 69 5.37 -6.39 -5.13
N ARG A 70 4.83 -5.55 -6.01
CA ARG A 70 4.76 -5.81 -7.45
C ARG A 70 5.59 -4.79 -8.22
N GLU A 71 6.15 -5.21 -9.34
CA GLU A 71 6.85 -4.30 -10.24
C GLU A 71 5.91 -3.18 -10.71
N LEU A 72 6.48 -1.99 -10.83
CA LEU A 72 5.75 -0.82 -11.29
C LEU A 72 5.81 -0.70 -12.81
N ASN A 73 4.93 0.12 -13.37
CA ASN A 73 4.98 0.44 -14.78
C ASN A 73 6.19 1.35 -15.07
N GLY A 74 6.83 1.15 -16.20
CA GLY A 74 7.95 1.99 -16.62
C GLY A 74 7.56 3.47 -16.61
N GLY A 75 8.43 4.30 -16.06
CA GLY A 75 8.19 5.74 -15.94
C GLY A 75 7.45 6.16 -14.67
N THR A 76 7.07 5.23 -13.80
CA THR A 76 6.40 5.55 -12.55
C THR A 76 7.40 6.05 -11.51
N ASP A 77 7.13 7.21 -10.92
CA ASP A 77 7.92 7.69 -9.80
C ASP A 77 7.57 6.92 -8.54
N TYR A 78 8.58 6.61 -7.75
CA TYR A 78 8.38 5.94 -6.47
C TYR A 78 9.33 6.49 -5.42
N PHE A 79 9.05 6.16 -4.17
CA PHE A 79 9.85 6.58 -3.02
C PHE A 79 10.33 5.34 -2.28
N TYR A 80 11.52 5.40 -1.73
CA TYR A 80 12.07 4.25 -1.03
C TYR A 80 12.89 4.67 0.17
N VAL A 81 13.03 3.75 1.10
CA VAL A 81 13.84 3.95 2.30
C VAL A 81 15.28 3.56 1.98
N ARG A 82 16.22 4.42 2.34
CA ARG A 82 17.65 4.15 2.20
C ARG A 82 18.36 4.39 3.52
N VAL A 83 19.55 3.81 3.64
CA VAL A 83 20.42 4.08 4.78
C VAL A 83 21.20 5.36 4.47
N GLY A 84 20.96 6.40 5.27
CA GLY A 84 21.71 7.64 5.19
C GLY A 84 22.94 7.61 6.10
N ASP A 85 23.59 8.76 6.24
CA ASP A 85 24.82 8.88 7.05
C ASP A 85 24.55 8.66 8.54
N THR A 86 23.40 9.10 9.04
CA THR A 86 23.07 9.06 10.47
C THR A 86 21.77 8.34 10.78
N CYS A 87 20.94 8.06 9.78
CA CYS A 87 19.63 7.46 9.99
C CYS A 87 19.09 6.89 8.69
N PHE A 88 17.97 6.19 8.78
CA PHE A 88 17.20 5.82 7.60
C PHE A 88 16.48 7.06 7.08
N GLU A 89 16.50 7.24 5.77
CA GLU A 89 15.91 8.40 5.13
C GLU A 89 15.20 8.00 3.83
N VAL A 90 14.44 8.94 3.25
CA VAL A 90 13.66 8.71 2.04
C VAL A 90 14.40 9.26 0.83
N SER A 91 14.39 8.49 -0.24
CA SER A 91 14.85 8.93 -1.55
C SER A 91 13.78 8.59 -2.60
N SER A 92 13.93 9.09 -3.79
CA SER A 92 13.00 8.83 -4.89
C SER A 92 13.74 8.43 -6.15
N ASP A 93 13.04 7.70 -7.01
CA ASP A 93 13.56 7.28 -8.30
C ASP A 93 12.41 7.06 -9.26
N ASN A 94 12.74 6.85 -10.52
CA ASN A 94 11.78 6.55 -11.56
C ASN A 94 11.98 5.08 -11.98
N TRP A 95 10.89 4.32 -12.04
CA TRP A 95 10.94 2.88 -12.31
C TRP A 95 11.30 2.64 -13.79
N ILE A 96 12.41 1.95 -14.02
CA ILE A 96 12.85 1.54 -15.37
C ILE A 96 13.15 0.04 -15.42
N GLY A 97 12.86 -0.70 -14.35
CA GLY A 97 13.16 -2.13 -14.25
C GLY A 97 14.63 -2.44 -14.06
N SER A 98 15.42 -1.48 -13.56
CA SER A 98 16.87 -1.67 -13.33
C SER A 98 17.11 -2.65 -12.18
N ALA A 99 18.35 -3.11 -12.04
CA ALA A 99 18.76 -3.96 -10.94
C ALA A 99 18.52 -3.27 -9.59
N TYR A 100 18.70 -1.95 -9.52
CA TYR A 100 18.43 -1.16 -8.32
C TYR A 100 16.94 -1.16 -7.97
N ASP A 101 16.08 -0.97 -8.97
CA ASP A 101 14.62 -1.00 -8.78
C ASP A 101 14.18 -2.36 -8.21
N LEU A 102 14.64 -3.44 -8.81
CA LEU A 102 14.30 -4.80 -8.41
C LEU A 102 14.82 -5.12 -7.01
N MET A 103 16.04 -4.69 -6.69
CA MET A 103 16.63 -4.88 -5.36
C MET A 103 15.81 -4.15 -4.29
N ARG A 104 15.41 -2.91 -4.56
CA ARG A 104 14.60 -2.11 -3.63
C ARG A 104 13.24 -2.76 -3.41
N LEU A 105 12.62 -3.23 -4.48
CA LEU A 105 11.32 -3.92 -4.41
C LEU A 105 11.43 -5.20 -3.58
N GLU A 106 12.41 -6.02 -3.86
CA GLU A 106 12.60 -7.30 -3.17
C GLU A 106 12.92 -7.12 -1.69
N SER A 107 13.64 -6.06 -1.35
CA SER A 107 13.97 -5.74 0.05
C SER A 107 12.83 -5.01 0.78
N ARG A 108 11.67 -4.86 0.15
CA ARG A 108 10.45 -4.29 0.77
C ARG A 108 10.64 -2.86 1.26
N ARG A 109 11.22 -2.02 0.43
CA ARG A 109 11.51 -0.63 0.76
C ARG A 109 10.79 0.38 -0.12
N VAL A 110 10.00 -0.08 -1.10
CA VAL A 110 9.38 0.77 -2.11
C VAL A 110 7.97 1.16 -1.71
N HIS A 111 7.66 2.45 -1.84
CA HIS A 111 6.36 3.01 -1.51
C HIS A 111 5.86 3.92 -2.64
N PRO A 112 4.52 4.07 -2.79
CA PRO A 112 3.96 4.92 -3.85
C PRO A 112 3.99 6.41 -3.50
N THR A 113 4.19 6.77 -2.24
CA THR A 113 4.21 8.16 -1.79
C THR A 113 5.37 8.42 -0.85
N ARG A 114 5.81 9.69 -0.82
CA ARG A 114 6.86 10.11 0.12
C ARG A 114 6.44 9.91 1.57
N GLY A 115 5.17 10.22 1.89
CA GLY A 115 4.65 10.05 3.25
C GLY A 115 4.71 8.61 3.74
N ALA A 116 4.38 7.63 2.88
CA ALA A 116 4.45 6.22 3.22
C ALA A 116 5.90 5.78 3.47
N ALA A 117 6.83 6.20 2.61
CA ALA A 117 8.25 5.89 2.77
C ALA A 117 8.82 6.56 4.04
N GLN A 118 8.39 7.78 4.33
CA GLN A 118 8.84 8.49 5.53
C GLN A 118 8.36 7.78 6.81
N ALA A 119 7.11 7.32 6.83
CA ALA A 119 6.59 6.55 7.96
C ALA A 119 7.42 5.28 8.19
N HIS A 120 7.78 4.59 7.12
CA HIS A 120 8.63 3.40 7.17
C HIS A 120 10.02 3.74 7.73
N ALA A 121 10.66 4.79 7.23
CA ALA A 121 11.96 5.24 7.71
C ALA A 121 11.91 5.61 9.20
N ASN A 122 10.85 6.30 9.62
CA ASN A 122 10.66 6.68 11.01
C ASN A 122 10.58 5.47 11.94
N VAL A 123 9.89 4.41 11.52
CA VAL A 123 9.78 3.17 12.30
C VAL A 123 11.13 2.47 12.40
N LEU A 124 11.88 2.38 11.30
CA LEU A 124 13.20 1.79 11.30
C LEU A 124 14.15 2.57 12.23
N ASN A 125 14.08 3.88 12.23
CA ASN A 125 14.86 4.72 13.14
C ASN A 125 14.44 4.51 14.60
N ALA A 126 13.14 4.34 14.85
CA ALA A 126 12.64 4.04 16.19
C ALA A 126 13.15 2.69 16.70
N ILE A 127 13.16 1.68 15.83
CA ILE A 127 13.72 0.35 16.16
C ILE A 127 15.19 0.48 16.56
N CYS A 128 15.97 1.24 15.80
CA CYS A 128 17.40 1.43 16.08
C CYS A 128 17.63 2.15 17.42
N ARG A 129 16.69 3.01 17.83
CA ARG A 129 16.78 3.69 19.14
C ARG A 129 16.23 2.83 20.29
N GLY A 130 15.62 1.69 20.00
CA GLY A 130 14.95 0.87 21.00
C GLY A 130 13.58 1.41 21.43
N ASP A 131 13.00 2.32 20.67
CA ASP A 131 11.73 2.99 20.98
C ASP A 131 10.57 2.26 20.27
N ILE A 132 10.30 1.05 20.72
CA ILE A 132 9.33 0.15 20.06
C ILE A 132 8.21 -0.36 20.99
N ASP A 133 8.06 0.24 22.15
CA ASP A 133 7.02 -0.15 23.11
C ASP A 133 5.63 0.38 22.74
#